data_7bea207fa74a736bb0307c2026c6adfb
#
_entry.id   7bea207fa74a736bb0307c2026c6adfb
#
_cell.length_a   1.000
_cell.length_b   1.000
_cell.length_c   1.000
_cell.angle_alpha   90.00
_cell.angle_beta   90.00
_cell.angle_gamma   90.00
#
_symmetry.space_group_name_H-M   'P 1'
#
loop_
_entity.id
_entity.type
_entity.pdbx_description
1 polymer ?
#
loop_
_entity_poly.entity_id
_entity_poly.type
_entity_poly.pdbx_seq_one_letter_code
_entity_poly.pdbx_strand_id
1 'polypeptide(L)'
;MNRGHAFGLPAGLVLGSLLCFIAAGCNHTPTEAESIKKSLEVNGKTETTVAKFSGTVTVDGQPPAIERRTPLFVIAYDPKHPPKGRQMPFLTRCDKNGHFEFNTYSTGDGVPAGSYIVLFAWPKPDGDGLKNLYNDPDVNAKDEKFRLEATPPGKSDWSFDLQVAGRDPNTKPGEHAVMADRGKKKG
;
A
#
# COMPACT_ATOMS: atom_id res chain seq x y z
N MET A 1 -59.60 -58.78 53.27
CA MET A 1 -58.87 -58.81 54.53
C MET A 1 -57.71 -57.84 54.39
N ASN A 2 -57.73 -56.91 55.34
CA ASN A 2 -56.61 -56.05 55.89
C ASN A 2 -55.85 -55.08 54.92
N ARG A 3 -56.15 -53.82 55.20
CA ARG A 3 -55.44 -52.79 55.98
C ARG A 3 -54.16 -52.39 55.33
N GLY A 4 -53.95 -51.17 54.85
CA GLY A 4 -54.04 -49.89 55.59
C GLY A 4 -52.64 -49.46 55.95
N HIS A 5 -52.20 -48.38 55.47
CA HIS A 5 -51.63 -47.32 56.27
C HIS A 5 -51.11 -46.16 55.36
N ALA A 6 -51.63 -45.03 55.63
CA ALA A 6 -51.16 -43.74 55.17
C ALA A 6 -49.93 -43.26 56.02
N PHE A 7 -49.07 -42.52 55.44
CA PHE A 7 -48.17 -41.51 56.01
C PHE A 7 -47.57 -40.78 54.85
N GLY A 8 -47.66 -39.52 54.61
CA GLY A 8 -47.49 -38.42 55.48
C GLY A 8 -46.46 -37.52 54.84
N LEU A 9 -46.85 -36.35 54.38
CA LEU A 9 -46.05 -35.23 53.87
C LEU A 9 -44.80 -34.91 54.72
N PRO A 10 -43.80 -34.16 54.19
CA PRO A 10 -44.02 -32.72 53.91
C PRO A 10 -43.37 -32.13 52.70
N ALA A 11 -43.98 -31.03 52.29
CA ALA A 11 -43.53 -30.07 51.35
C ALA A 11 -42.17 -29.47 51.71
N GLY A 12 -41.21 -29.61 50.86
CA GLY A 12 -39.94 -28.85 50.87
C GLY A 12 -39.89 -27.98 49.68
N LEU A 13 -40.30 -26.75 49.82
CA LEU A 13 -40.18 -25.68 48.82
C LEU A 13 -38.73 -25.26 48.78
N VAL A 14 -37.92 -25.77 47.83
CA VAL A 14 -36.57 -25.25 47.57
C VAL A 14 -36.70 -24.25 46.46
N LEU A 15 -36.79 -22.98 46.83
CA LEU A 15 -36.58 -21.85 45.93
C LEU A 15 -35.12 -21.84 45.55
N GLY A 16 -34.77 -22.53 44.48
CA GLY A 16 -33.49 -22.43 43.83
C GLY A 16 -33.45 -21.14 43.01
N SER A 17 -32.88 -20.09 43.57
CA SER A 17 -32.53 -18.87 42.84
C SER A 17 -31.53 -19.21 41.72
N LEU A 18 -32.05 -19.36 40.51
CA LEU A 18 -31.24 -19.43 39.29
C LEU A 18 -30.68 -18.03 39.02
N LEU A 19 -29.53 -17.72 39.60
CA LEU A 19 -28.73 -16.58 39.20
C LEU A 19 -28.28 -16.81 37.75
N CYS A 20 -29.04 -16.27 36.79
CA CYS A 20 -28.56 -16.05 35.44
C CYS A 20 -27.42 -15.03 35.50
N PHE A 21 -26.18 -15.51 35.56
CA PHE A 21 -25.02 -14.71 35.15
C PHE A 21 -25.15 -14.44 33.66
N ILE A 22 -25.80 -13.32 33.34
CA ILE A 22 -25.65 -12.70 32.00
C ILE A 22 -24.20 -12.21 31.96
N ALA A 23 -23.29 -13.08 31.52
CA ALA A 23 -22.01 -12.65 31.07
C ALA A 23 -22.28 -11.77 29.81
N ALA A 24 -22.43 -10.47 30.04
CA ALA A 24 -22.36 -9.47 28.99
C ALA A 24 -20.93 -9.54 28.43
N GLY A 25 -20.69 -10.51 27.55
CA GLY A 25 -19.54 -10.56 26.73
C GLY A 25 -19.64 -9.35 25.79
N CYS A 26 -19.01 -8.25 26.18
CA CYS A 26 -18.75 -7.17 25.25
C CYS A 26 -17.98 -7.77 24.10
N ASN A 27 -18.65 -8.09 23.00
CA ASN A 27 -18.01 -8.35 21.72
C ASN A 27 -17.39 -7.03 21.28
N HIS A 28 -16.22 -6.72 21.85
CA HIS A 28 -15.43 -5.59 21.43
C HIS A 28 -14.85 -5.98 20.05
N THR A 29 -15.43 -5.42 19.00
CA THR A 29 -14.82 -5.50 17.68
C THR A 29 -13.54 -4.67 17.73
N PRO A 30 -12.36 -5.28 17.54
CA PRO A 30 -11.11 -4.54 17.63
C PRO A 30 -11.10 -3.40 16.62
N THR A 31 -10.59 -2.27 17.00
CA THR A 31 -10.38 -1.15 16.11
C THR A 31 -9.33 -1.52 15.05
N GLU A 32 -9.32 -0.79 13.95
CA GLU A 32 -8.29 -1.00 12.89
C GLU A 32 -6.88 -0.91 13.49
N ALA A 33 -6.61 0.08 14.33
CA ALA A 33 -5.33 0.25 15.01
C ALA A 33 -4.95 -0.94 15.91
N GLU A 34 -5.89 -1.47 16.69
CA GLU A 34 -5.66 -2.67 17.52
C GLU A 34 -5.37 -3.91 16.67
N SER A 35 -6.07 -4.05 15.55
CA SER A 35 -5.88 -5.16 14.61
C SER A 35 -4.49 -5.10 13.95
N ILE A 36 -4.05 -3.91 13.55
CA ILE A 36 -2.71 -3.66 13.00
C ILE A 36 -1.66 -4.00 14.03
N LYS A 37 -1.76 -3.44 15.24
CA LYS A 37 -0.81 -3.67 16.33
C LYS A 37 -0.67 -5.17 16.65
N LYS A 38 -1.78 -5.88 16.80
CA LYS A 38 -1.79 -7.34 17.03
C LYS A 38 -1.12 -8.11 15.90
N SER A 39 -1.39 -7.71 14.64
CA SER A 39 -0.78 -8.34 13.48
C SER A 39 0.74 -8.15 13.46
N LEU A 40 1.23 -6.97 13.81
CA LEU A 40 2.66 -6.67 13.90
C LEU A 40 3.33 -7.47 15.02
N GLU A 41 2.73 -7.51 16.21
CA GLU A 41 3.22 -8.28 17.36
C GLU A 41 3.35 -9.77 17.05
N VAL A 42 2.33 -10.37 16.41
CA VAL A 42 2.35 -11.80 16.01
C VAL A 42 3.48 -12.09 15.02
N ASN A 43 3.82 -11.12 14.16
CA ASN A 43 4.90 -11.27 13.17
C ASN A 43 6.26 -10.78 13.66
N GLY A 44 6.40 -10.42 14.94
CA GLY A 44 7.64 -9.89 15.53
C GLY A 44 8.10 -8.59 14.89
N LYS A 45 7.16 -7.79 14.39
CA LYS A 45 7.42 -6.48 13.76
C LYS A 45 6.97 -5.35 14.67
N THR A 46 7.62 -4.21 14.51
CA THR A 46 7.24 -2.95 15.18
C THR A 46 6.62 -2.01 14.17
N GLU A 47 5.60 -1.27 14.61
CA GLU A 47 5.02 -0.21 13.79
C GLU A 47 6.07 0.87 13.51
N THR A 48 6.24 1.22 12.26
CA THR A 48 7.10 2.31 11.80
C THR A 48 6.28 3.54 11.49
N THR A 49 6.84 4.72 11.76
CA THR A 49 6.21 5.98 11.35
C THR A 49 6.06 6.02 9.84
N VAL A 50 4.90 6.40 9.36
CA VAL A 50 4.59 6.52 7.92
C VAL A 50 4.44 7.99 7.52
N ALA A 51 4.69 8.27 6.25
CA ALA A 51 4.52 9.57 5.64
C ALA A 51 3.62 9.46 4.42
N LYS A 52 2.62 10.34 4.29
CA LYS A 52 1.72 10.34 3.14
C LYS A 52 2.50 10.43 1.83
N PHE A 53 2.12 9.60 0.90
CA PHE A 53 2.63 9.63 -0.45
C PHE A 53 1.50 9.26 -1.42
N SER A 54 0.93 10.28 -2.03
CA SER A 54 -0.12 10.15 -3.05
C SER A 54 -0.01 11.27 -4.08
N GLY A 55 -0.70 11.13 -5.20
CA GLY A 55 -0.64 12.12 -6.26
C GLY A 55 -1.21 11.62 -7.58
N THR A 56 -0.75 12.20 -8.66
CA THR A 56 -1.20 11.88 -10.03
C THR A 56 -0.03 11.57 -10.95
N VAL A 57 -0.26 10.68 -11.89
CA VAL A 57 0.65 10.35 -12.99
C VAL A 57 -0.07 10.65 -14.30
N THR A 58 0.59 11.38 -15.19
CA THR A 58 0.20 11.50 -16.60
C THR A 58 1.27 10.86 -17.48
N VAL A 59 0.87 10.47 -18.68
CA VAL A 59 1.79 9.97 -19.73
C VAL A 59 1.57 10.84 -20.93
N ASP A 60 2.64 11.54 -21.36
CA ASP A 60 2.60 12.52 -22.44
C ASP A 60 1.50 13.59 -22.22
N GLY A 61 1.35 14.07 -20.99
CA GLY A 61 0.39 15.09 -20.58
C GLY A 61 -1.07 14.61 -20.45
N GLN A 62 -1.33 13.30 -20.63
CA GLN A 62 -2.68 12.74 -20.54
C GLN A 62 -2.79 11.71 -19.42
N PRO A 63 -3.98 11.53 -18.80
CA PRO A 63 -4.19 10.40 -17.91
C PRO A 63 -3.84 9.07 -18.60
N PRO A 64 -3.18 8.14 -17.90
CA PRO A 64 -2.78 6.88 -18.52
C PRO A 64 -4.00 6.05 -18.91
N ALA A 65 -4.01 5.50 -20.12
CA ALA A 65 -5.07 4.61 -20.60
C ALA A 65 -4.96 3.23 -19.94
N ILE A 66 -5.35 3.18 -18.64
CA ILE A 66 -5.23 1.97 -17.82
C ILE A 66 -6.40 1.05 -18.08
N GLU A 67 -6.08 -0.19 -18.44
CA GLU A 67 -7.02 -1.29 -18.52
C GLU A 67 -6.97 -2.13 -17.24
N ARG A 68 -8.04 -2.88 -16.95
CA ARG A 68 -8.14 -3.70 -15.74
C ARG A 68 -6.96 -4.67 -15.55
N ARG A 69 -6.39 -5.18 -16.65
CA ARG A 69 -5.31 -6.17 -16.64
C ARG A 69 -3.91 -5.59 -16.82
N THR A 70 -3.81 -4.30 -17.10
CA THR A 70 -2.55 -3.60 -17.35
C THR A 70 -2.41 -2.37 -16.47
N PRO A 71 -2.31 -2.54 -15.14
CA PRO A 71 -2.18 -1.41 -14.22
C PRO A 71 -0.83 -0.72 -14.39
N LEU A 72 -0.84 0.61 -14.30
CA LEU A 72 0.36 1.40 -14.10
C LEU A 72 0.71 1.36 -12.60
N PHE A 73 1.93 0.93 -12.29
CA PHE A 73 2.44 0.89 -10.92
C PHE A 73 3.32 2.10 -10.63
N VAL A 74 3.16 2.64 -9.43
CA VAL A 74 4.12 3.55 -8.79
C VAL A 74 4.84 2.77 -7.71
N ILE A 75 6.16 2.85 -7.68
CA ILE A 75 7.02 2.05 -6.80
C ILE A 75 7.90 3.00 -5.99
N ALA A 76 7.86 2.89 -4.67
CA ALA A 76 8.82 3.54 -3.79
C ALA A 76 9.96 2.54 -3.50
N TYR A 77 11.06 2.70 -4.20
CA TYR A 77 12.24 1.85 -4.09
C TYR A 77 13.19 2.39 -3.02
N ASP A 78 13.49 1.58 -2.00
CA ASP A 78 14.49 1.92 -0.98
C ASP A 78 15.88 1.48 -1.45
N PRO A 79 16.78 2.41 -1.78
CA PRO A 79 18.13 2.05 -2.24
C PRO A 79 19.03 1.50 -1.12
N LYS A 80 18.71 1.78 0.15
CA LYS A 80 19.45 1.25 1.30
C LYS A 80 19.06 -0.19 1.62
N HIS A 81 17.81 -0.54 1.34
CA HIS A 81 17.25 -1.87 1.59
C HIS A 81 16.59 -2.42 0.30
N PRO A 82 17.40 -2.69 -0.74
CA PRO A 82 16.84 -3.20 -1.99
C PRO A 82 16.10 -4.52 -1.76
N PRO A 83 14.95 -4.73 -2.42
CA PRO A 83 14.18 -5.96 -2.27
C PRO A 83 15.03 -7.20 -2.57
N LYS A 84 15.00 -8.19 -1.69
CA LYS A 84 15.74 -9.46 -1.86
C LYS A 84 14.77 -10.61 -2.09
N GLY A 85 15.06 -11.41 -3.09
CA GLY A 85 14.28 -12.62 -3.39
C GLY A 85 12.81 -12.29 -3.73
N ARG A 86 11.87 -12.76 -2.89
CA ARG A 86 10.42 -12.55 -3.09
C ARG A 86 9.87 -11.29 -2.38
N GLN A 87 10.73 -10.49 -1.77
CA GLN A 87 10.27 -9.25 -1.15
C GLN A 87 9.75 -8.30 -2.24
N MET A 88 8.55 -7.81 -2.02
CA MET A 88 7.98 -6.78 -2.91
C MET A 88 8.40 -5.40 -2.38
N PRO A 89 8.81 -4.49 -3.24
CA PRO A 89 8.98 -3.08 -2.86
C PRO A 89 7.63 -2.48 -2.47
N PHE A 90 7.63 -1.33 -1.82
CA PHE A 90 6.39 -0.56 -1.65
C PHE A 90 5.88 -0.15 -3.02
N LEU A 91 4.71 -0.62 -3.39
CA LEU A 91 4.10 -0.31 -4.68
C LEU A 91 2.60 -0.10 -4.54
N THR A 92 2.07 0.76 -5.39
CA THR A 92 0.64 0.97 -5.56
C THR A 92 0.27 1.03 -7.04
N ARG A 93 -1.03 1.03 -7.32
CA ARG A 93 -1.57 1.11 -8.68
C ARG A 93 -2.21 2.47 -8.90
N CYS A 94 -2.01 3.04 -10.07
CA CYS A 94 -2.81 4.17 -10.49
C CYS A 94 -4.24 3.74 -10.82
N ASP A 95 -5.19 4.63 -10.55
CA ASP A 95 -6.54 4.52 -11.09
C ASP A 95 -6.61 5.01 -12.55
N LYS A 96 -7.80 4.95 -13.16
CA LYS A 96 -8.05 5.38 -14.55
C LYS A 96 -7.77 6.86 -14.81
N ASN A 97 -7.71 7.68 -13.78
CA ASN A 97 -7.38 9.11 -13.88
C ASN A 97 -5.89 9.38 -13.62
N GLY A 98 -5.10 8.32 -13.38
CA GLY A 98 -3.70 8.39 -13.00
C GLY A 98 -3.46 8.69 -11.54
N HIS A 99 -4.49 8.73 -10.70
CA HIS A 99 -4.31 8.95 -9.27
C HIS A 99 -3.71 7.70 -8.60
N PHE A 100 -2.77 7.91 -7.69
CA PHE A 100 -2.15 6.87 -6.87
C PHE A 100 -2.11 7.27 -5.40
N GLU A 101 -2.15 6.26 -4.53
CA GLU A 101 -2.08 6.41 -3.09
C GLU A 101 -1.38 5.20 -2.48
N PHE A 102 -0.38 5.45 -1.64
CA PHE A 102 0.32 4.37 -0.94
C PHE A 102 -0.35 4.03 0.37
N ASN A 103 -0.31 2.74 0.72
CA ASN A 103 -0.89 2.17 1.92
C ASN A 103 0.13 1.23 2.58
N THR A 104 0.44 1.45 3.85
CA THR A 104 1.33 0.58 4.62
C THR A 104 0.54 -0.21 5.67
N TYR A 105 -0.23 0.46 6.50
CA TYR A 105 -1.05 -0.12 7.57
C TYR A 105 -2.53 0.14 7.34
N SER A 106 -2.89 1.32 6.85
CA SER A 106 -4.26 1.73 6.55
C SER A 106 -4.33 2.48 5.23
N THR A 107 -5.55 2.68 4.72
CA THR A 107 -5.76 3.37 3.45
C THR A 107 -5.24 4.80 3.52
N GLY A 108 -4.35 5.17 2.59
CA GLY A 108 -3.82 6.52 2.44
C GLY A 108 -2.83 6.97 3.50
N ASP A 109 -2.30 6.05 4.32
CA ASP A 109 -1.31 6.39 5.33
C ASP A 109 0.09 6.63 4.75
N GLY A 110 0.38 6.08 3.56
CA GLY A 110 1.60 6.34 2.82
C GLY A 110 2.64 5.24 2.89
N VAL A 111 3.92 5.62 2.94
CA VAL A 111 5.08 4.73 3.04
C VAL A 111 5.82 4.95 4.36
N PRO A 112 6.59 3.97 4.87
CA PRO A 112 7.46 4.18 6.01
C PRO A 112 8.39 5.39 5.81
N ALA A 113 8.70 6.10 6.90
CA ALA A 113 9.62 7.23 6.83
C ALA A 113 10.99 6.78 6.31
N GLY A 114 11.53 7.50 5.32
CA GLY A 114 12.79 7.14 4.66
C GLY A 114 13.02 7.86 3.35
N SER A 115 14.14 7.51 2.70
CA SER A 115 14.51 8.07 1.39
C SER A 115 14.27 7.00 0.32
N TYR A 116 13.53 7.35 -0.72
CA TYR A 116 13.15 6.44 -1.79
C TYR A 116 13.46 7.03 -3.17
N ILE A 117 13.60 6.14 -4.14
CA ILE A 117 13.56 6.49 -5.56
C ILE A 117 12.21 6.06 -6.11
N VAL A 118 11.48 6.97 -6.73
CA VAL A 118 10.18 6.67 -7.34
C VAL A 118 10.40 6.06 -8.71
N LEU A 119 9.87 4.87 -8.91
CA LEU A 119 9.91 4.15 -10.17
C LEU A 119 8.49 3.93 -10.69
N PHE A 120 8.40 3.68 -12.00
CA PHE A 120 7.13 3.40 -12.66
C PHE A 120 7.27 2.18 -13.56
N ALA A 121 6.24 1.33 -13.58
CA ALA A 121 6.16 0.17 -14.44
C ALA A 121 4.73 0.01 -14.96
N TRP A 122 4.60 -0.15 -16.27
CA TRP A 122 3.31 -0.34 -16.93
C TRP A 122 3.31 -1.61 -17.78
N PRO A 123 3.23 -2.79 -17.15
CA PRO A 123 3.28 -4.05 -17.86
C PRO A 123 2.09 -4.18 -18.83
N LYS A 124 2.38 -4.39 -20.11
CA LYS A 124 1.43 -4.65 -21.18
C LYS A 124 1.78 -5.98 -21.85
N PRO A 125 0.86 -6.60 -22.61
CA PRO A 125 1.14 -7.86 -23.31
C PRO A 125 2.34 -7.81 -24.25
N ASP A 126 2.64 -6.65 -24.81
CA ASP A 126 3.72 -6.37 -25.76
C ASP A 126 4.98 -5.77 -25.12
N GLY A 127 5.02 -5.68 -23.78
CA GLY A 127 6.16 -5.15 -23.05
C GLY A 127 5.79 -4.10 -22.01
N ASP A 128 6.72 -3.20 -21.68
CA ASP A 128 6.42 -2.08 -20.79
C ASP A 128 5.85 -0.88 -21.57
N GLY A 129 4.66 -0.44 -21.20
CA GLY A 129 4.01 0.74 -21.78
C GLY A 129 4.79 2.04 -21.65
N LEU A 130 5.74 2.09 -20.71
CA LEU A 130 6.67 3.21 -20.50
C LEU A 130 8.03 2.97 -21.18
N LYS A 131 8.16 1.91 -22.02
CA LYS A 131 9.38 1.57 -22.76
C LYS A 131 10.62 1.41 -21.87
N ASN A 132 10.45 0.93 -20.64
CA ASN A 132 11.50 0.77 -19.61
C ASN A 132 12.26 2.07 -19.27
N LEU A 133 11.66 3.23 -19.47
CA LEU A 133 12.33 4.53 -19.24
C LEU A 133 12.37 4.94 -17.77
N TYR A 134 11.49 4.36 -16.92
CA TYR A 134 11.24 4.83 -15.56
C TYR A 134 11.30 3.72 -14.50
N ASN A 135 11.82 2.54 -14.84
CA ASN A 135 11.90 1.38 -13.95
C ASN A 135 13.33 1.08 -13.45
N ASP A 136 14.30 1.93 -13.79
CA ASP A 136 15.69 1.79 -13.36
C ASP A 136 15.99 2.78 -12.22
N PRO A 137 16.30 2.30 -10.99
CA PRO A 137 16.59 3.17 -9.86
C PRO A 137 17.83 4.04 -10.05
N ASP A 138 18.87 3.55 -10.73
CA ASP A 138 20.11 4.30 -10.94
C ASP A 138 19.91 5.45 -11.93
N VAL A 139 18.97 5.31 -12.85
CA VAL A 139 18.60 6.34 -13.81
C VAL A 139 17.71 7.38 -13.13
N ASN A 140 16.64 6.95 -12.45
CA ASN A 140 15.70 7.85 -11.80
C ASN A 140 16.34 8.61 -10.63
N ALA A 141 17.32 8.02 -9.94
CA ALA A 141 18.06 8.70 -8.88
C ALA A 141 18.80 9.97 -9.35
N LYS A 142 19.05 10.13 -10.65
CA LYS A 142 19.73 11.32 -11.20
C LYS A 142 18.81 12.51 -11.39
N ASP A 143 17.49 12.29 -11.40
CA ASP A 143 16.48 13.33 -11.53
C ASP A 143 15.81 13.56 -10.16
N GLU A 144 15.92 14.77 -9.64
CA GLU A 144 15.42 15.15 -8.32
C GLU A 144 13.91 14.92 -8.17
N LYS A 145 13.14 15.05 -9.25
CA LYS A 145 11.69 14.82 -9.24
C LYS A 145 11.29 13.38 -8.86
N PHE A 146 12.19 12.42 -9.00
CA PHE A 146 11.95 11.02 -8.63
C PHE A 146 12.56 10.66 -7.27
N ARG A 147 13.15 11.62 -6.54
CA ARG A 147 13.63 11.41 -5.18
C ARG A 147 12.52 11.75 -4.20
N LEU A 148 12.18 10.82 -3.34
CA LEU A 148 11.18 10.99 -2.30
C LEU A 148 11.84 10.92 -0.93
N GLU A 149 11.81 12.03 -0.19
CA GLU A 149 12.09 12.06 1.24
C GLU A 149 10.77 11.96 1.99
N ALA A 150 10.43 10.74 2.41
CA ALA A 150 9.21 10.45 3.13
C ALA A 150 9.37 10.83 4.60
N THR A 151 9.04 12.08 4.93
CA THR A 151 9.05 12.62 6.29
C THR A 151 7.64 12.99 6.71
N PRO A 152 7.11 12.50 7.84
CA PRO A 152 5.77 12.85 8.31
C PRO A 152 5.56 14.36 8.46
N PRO A 153 4.36 14.87 8.12
CA PRO A 153 3.15 14.16 7.71
C PRO A 153 3.14 13.65 6.26
N GLY A 154 4.19 13.93 5.47
CA GLY A 154 4.28 13.57 4.07
C GLY A 154 3.57 14.56 3.15
N LYS A 155 3.34 14.15 1.89
CA LYS A 155 2.76 14.98 0.84
C LYS A 155 1.76 14.17 0.01
N SER A 156 0.65 14.78 -0.36
CA SER A 156 -0.46 14.13 -1.08
C SER A 156 -0.76 14.73 -2.46
N ASP A 157 0.12 15.59 -2.96
CA ASP A 157 -0.08 16.32 -4.23
C ASP A 157 1.11 16.18 -5.18
N TRP A 158 1.75 15.00 -5.16
CA TRP A 158 2.78 14.68 -6.14
C TRP A 158 2.21 14.64 -7.55
N SER A 159 2.97 15.12 -8.52
CA SER A 159 2.59 15.11 -9.93
C SER A 159 3.76 14.65 -10.77
N PHE A 160 3.55 13.57 -11.53
CA PHE A 160 4.55 13.02 -12.45
C PHE A 160 3.98 13.01 -13.86
N ASP A 161 4.65 13.68 -14.78
CA ASP A 161 4.38 13.57 -16.22
C ASP A 161 5.48 12.75 -16.88
N LEU A 162 5.13 11.56 -17.35
CA LEU A 162 6.05 10.57 -17.91
C LEU A 162 6.06 10.70 -19.44
N GLN A 163 7.15 11.20 -19.99
CA GLN A 163 7.30 11.45 -21.44
C GLN A 163 7.75 10.18 -22.15
N VAL A 164 6.91 9.64 -23.01
CA VAL A 164 7.14 8.38 -23.77
C VAL A 164 7.06 8.58 -25.29
N ALA A 165 6.28 9.57 -25.73
CA ALA A 165 6.13 9.86 -27.17
C ALA A 165 7.45 10.20 -27.84
N GLY A 166 7.67 9.68 -29.04
CA GLY A 166 8.88 9.92 -29.83
C GLY A 166 10.16 9.28 -29.28
N ARG A 167 10.10 8.51 -28.18
CA ARG A 167 11.27 7.82 -27.63
C ARG A 167 11.42 6.42 -28.22
N ASP A 168 12.64 6.10 -28.64
CA ASP A 168 12.96 4.75 -29.13
C ASP A 168 12.97 3.76 -27.96
N PRO A 169 12.20 2.65 -28.01
CA PRO A 169 12.18 1.64 -26.96
C PRO A 169 13.52 0.92 -26.78
N ASN A 170 14.42 0.98 -27.78
CA ASN A 170 15.76 0.38 -27.70
C ASN A 170 16.81 1.32 -27.13
N THR A 171 16.47 2.59 -26.87
CA THR A 171 17.41 3.53 -26.24
C THR A 171 17.57 3.19 -24.78
N LYS A 172 18.80 2.98 -24.34
CA LYS A 172 19.09 2.67 -22.93
C LYS A 172 18.65 3.82 -22.01
N PRO A 173 18.13 3.52 -20.81
CA PRO A 173 17.81 4.52 -19.82
C PRO A 173 18.99 5.49 -19.61
N GLY A 174 18.72 6.80 -19.64
CA GLY A 174 19.75 7.85 -19.48
C GLY A 174 20.39 8.37 -20.79
N GLU A 175 20.32 7.68 -21.91
CA GLU A 175 20.89 8.19 -23.20
C GLU A 175 20.13 9.41 -23.75
N HIS A 176 18.84 9.54 -23.44
CA HIS A 176 18.03 10.69 -23.88
C HIS A 176 18.42 12.02 -23.23
N ALA A 177 18.95 12.01 -22.02
CA ALA A 177 19.41 13.23 -21.34
C ALA A 177 20.64 13.86 -22.05
N VAL A 178 21.46 13.04 -22.70
CA VAL A 178 22.67 13.49 -23.41
C VAL A 178 22.34 14.09 -24.78
N MET A 179 21.28 13.62 -25.44
CA MET A 179 20.88 14.13 -26.76
C MET A 179 20.21 15.51 -26.70
N ALA A 180 19.43 15.79 -25.65
CA ALA A 180 18.77 17.08 -25.49
C ALA A 180 19.74 18.24 -25.30
N ASP A 181 20.93 17.99 -24.73
CA ASP A 181 21.94 19.01 -24.49
C ASP A 181 22.83 19.30 -25.75
N ARG A 182 22.96 18.33 -26.66
CA ARG A 182 23.72 18.54 -27.90
C ARG A 182 23.03 19.48 -28.91
N GLY A 183 21.72 19.65 -28.81
CA GLY A 183 20.96 20.56 -29.69
C GLY A 183 21.08 22.03 -29.34
N LYS A 184 21.56 22.40 -28.14
CA LYS A 184 21.66 23.79 -27.66
C LYS A 184 23.02 24.47 -27.89
N LYS A 185 24.01 23.77 -28.43
CA LYS A 185 25.34 24.35 -28.69
C LYS A 185 25.63 24.62 -30.16
N LYS A 186 24.71 25.23 -30.87
CA LYS A 186 25.05 25.92 -32.16
C LYS A 186 24.01 27.02 -32.40
N GLY A 187 24.33 28.17 -31.90
CA GLY A 187 23.67 29.42 -32.18
C GLY A 187 24.52 30.54 -31.66
#